data_27aaa7478f76ff170c21c0042b2006b2
#
_entry.id   27aaa7478f76ff170c21c0042b2006b2
#
_cell.length_a   1.000
_cell.length_b   1.000
_cell.length_c   1.000
_cell.angle_alpha   90.00
_cell.angle_beta   90.00
_cell.angle_gamma   90.00
#
_symmetry.space_group_name_H-M   'P 1'
#
loop_
_entity.id
_entity.type
_entity.pdbx_description
1 polymer ?
#
loop_
_entity_poly.entity_id
_entity_poly.type
_entity_poly.pdbx_seq_one_letter_code
_entity_poly.pdbx_strand_id
1 'polypeptide(L)'
;MLSCRDLVIRQGGKVLWQNLTFTISAGERVGIHAPSGTGKTTLGRVLAGWQKPTGGDVLLDGSPLPLHQYCPVQLVPQHPELTFNPWRSAGDAVRDAWQPDPETMRRLHVQPEWLTRRPMQLSGGELARIAILRALDPRTRFLIADEMTAQLDPSIQKAIWVYVLEVCRSRSLGMLVISHQSALLDQVCTRHLQVE
;
A
#
# COMPACT_ATOMS: atom_id res chain seq x y z
N MET A 1 -2.37 11.55 11.50
CA MET A 1 -1.47 10.53 12.07
C MET A 1 -2.16 9.18 12.00
N LEU A 2 -1.51 8.17 11.44
CA LEU A 2 -1.96 6.77 11.51
C LEU A 2 -1.26 6.11 12.70
N SER A 3 -1.99 5.41 13.55
CA SER A 3 -1.43 4.72 14.73
C SER A 3 -2.04 3.35 14.91
N CYS A 4 -1.26 2.43 15.46
CA CYS A 4 -1.78 1.22 16.06
C CYS A 4 -1.38 1.16 17.53
N ARG A 5 -2.25 0.58 18.37
CA ARG A 5 -2.06 0.46 19.83
C ARG A 5 -2.32 -0.98 20.24
N ASP A 6 -1.35 -1.57 20.92
CA ASP A 6 -1.41 -2.93 21.48
C ASP A 6 -1.96 -3.96 20.50
N LEU A 7 -1.56 -3.81 19.22
CA LEU A 7 -2.10 -4.59 18.13
C LEU A 7 -1.71 -6.05 18.26
N VAL A 8 -2.71 -6.93 18.21
CA VAL A 8 -2.54 -8.38 18.18
C VAL A 8 -3.13 -8.90 16.88
N ILE A 9 -2.34 -9.63 16.11
CA ILE A 9 -2.77 -10.25 14.85
C ILE A 9 -2.50 -11.75 14.93
N ARG A 10 -3.56 -12.54 14.69
CA ARG A 10 -3.49 -14.01 14.63
C ARG A 10 -3.98 -14.49 13.28
N GLN A 11 -3.41 -15.59 12.81
CA GLN A 11 -3.87 -16.29 11.60
C GLN A 11 -3.64 -17.79 11.75
N GLY A 12 -4.66 -18.59 11.49
CA GLY A 12 -4.58 -20.06 11.60
C GLY A 12 -4.15 -20.53 13.00
N GLY A 13 -4.56 -19.84 14.06
CA GLY A 13 -4.15 -20.15 15.45
C GLY A 13 -2.77 -19.62 15.86
N LYS A 14 -1.91 -19.19 14.89
CA LYS A 14 -0.59 -18.65 15.17
C LYS A 14 -0.66 -17.15 15.44
N VAL A 15 0.05 -16.67 16.47
CA VAL A 15 0.28 -15.24 16.70
C VAL A 15 1.33 -14.77 15.71
N LEU A 16 0.97 -13.80 14.87
CA LEU A 16 1.88 -13.15 13.92
C LEU A 16 2.50 -11.90 14.54
N TRP A 17 1.68 -11.10 15.22
CA TRP A 17 2.09 -9.86 15.89
C TRP A 17 1.44 -9.79 17.27
N GLN A 18 2.21 -9.32 18.25
CA GLN A 18 1.74 -9.17 19.63
C GLN A 18 2.21 -7.85 20.20
N ASN A 19 1.29 -7.11 20.83
CA ASN A 19 1.56 -5.83 21.49
C ASN A 19 2.25 -4.78 20.59
N LEU A 20 1.97 -4.81 19.28
CA LEU A 20 2.58 -3.90 18.33
C LEU A 20 1.98 -2.50 18.46
N THR A 21 2.79 -1.53 18.85
CA THR A 21 2.40 -0.12 19.00
C THR A 21 3.37 0.77 18.24
N PHE A 22 2.88 1.54 17.28
CA PHE A 22 3.65 2.56 16.57
C PHE A 22 2.73 3.60 15.91
N THR A 23 3.35 4.66 15.43
CA THR A 23 2.68 5.74 14.70
C THR A 23 3.40 6.04 13.40
N ILE A 24 2.65 6.57 12.44
CA ILE A 24 3.15 7.14 11.20
C ILE A 24 2.58 8.55 11.08
N SER A 25 3.45 9.54 11.01
CA SER A 25 3.07 10.93 10.82
C SER A 25 2.80 11.26 9.35
N ALA A 26 2.11 12.35 9.08
CA ALA A 26 1.97 12.87 7.72
C ALA A 26 3.36 13.14 7.12
N GLY A 27 3.60 12.69 5.90
CA GLY A 27 4.89 12.81 5.20
C GLY A 27 6.00 11.89 5.70
N GLU A 28 5.81 11.17 6.81
CA GLU A 28 6.78 10.19 7.32
C GLU A 28 6.76 8.92 6.47
N ARG A 29 7.92 8.33 6.23
CA ARG A 29 8.08 7.07 5.51
C ARG A 29 8.76 6.05 6.41
N VAL A 30 7.97 5.09 6.90
CA VAL A 30 8.41 4.05 7.83
C VAL A 30 8.67 2.76 7.08
N GLY A 31 9.84 2.18 7.24
CA GLY A 31 10.23 0.89 6.66
C GLY A 31 10.05 -0.27 7.64
N ILE A 32 9.51 -1.38 7.17
CA ILE A 32 9.54 -2.64 7.89
C ILE A 32 10.35 -3.65 7.07
N HIS A 33 11.45 -4.09 7.65
CA HIS A 33 12.23 -5.22 7.16
C HIS A 33 11.95 -6.42 8.06
N ALA A 34 11.45 -7.50 7.49
CA ALA A 34 11.30 -8.76 8.21
C ALA A 34 11.28 -9.95 7.24
N PRO A 35 11.69 -11.14 7.66
CA PRO A 35 11.66 -12.34 6.82
C PRO A 35 10.28 -12.67 6.27
N SER A 36 10.23 -13.48 5.20
CA SER A 36 8.96 -13.98 4.66
C SER A 36 8.21 -14.82 5.71
N GLY A 37 6.89 -14.74 5.71
CA GLY A 37 6.06 -15.52 6.65
C GLY A 37 5.88 -14.90 8.04
N THR A 38 6.46 -13.73 8.33
CA THR A 38 6.29 -13.03 9.62
C THR A 38 4.95 -12.30 9.75
N GLY A 39 4.08 -12.33 8.73
CA GLY A 39 2.77 -11.68 8.80
C GLY A 39 2.76 -10.22 8.35
N LYS A 40 3.78 -9.74 7.62
CA LYS A 40 3.85 -8.35 7.10
C LYS A 40 2.64 -7.96 6.25
N THR A 41 2.29 -8.82 5.30
CA THR A 41 1.10 -8.61 4.44
C THR A 41 -0.19 -8.56 5.28
N THR A 42 -0.29 -9.39 6.32
CA THR A 42 -1.44 -9.36 7.24
C THR A 42 -1.47 -8.05 8.02
N LEU A 43 -0.32 -7.57 8.49
CA LEU A 43 -0.20 -6.25 9.12
C LEU A 43 -0.66 -5.14 8.17
N GLY A 44 -0.19 -5.14 6.92
CA GLY A 44 -0.61 -4.18 5.90
C GLY A 44 -2.13 -4.16 5.69
N ARG A 45 -2.77 -5.34 5.62
CA ARG A 45 -4.23 -5.48 5.50
C ARG A 45 -4.97 -4.95 6.73
N VAL A 46 -4.44 -5.21 7.92
CA VAL A 46 -5.04 -4.71 9.18
C VAL A 46 -4.93 -3.19 9.25
N LEU A 47 -3.77 -2.61 8.93
CA LEU A 47 -3.58 -1.16 8.94
C LEU A 47 -4.42 -0.42 7.89
N ALA A 48 -4.71 -1.06 6.76
CA ALA A 48 -5.60 -0.51 5.73
C ALA A 48 -7.10 -0.79 5.99
N GLY A 49 -7.45 -1.47 7.09
CA GLY A 49 -8.83 -1.81 7.42
C GLY A 49 -9.45 -2.95 6.61
N TRP A 50 -8.63 -3.69 5.83
CA TRP A 50 -9.12 -4.84 5.04
C TRP A 50 -9.34 -6.08 5.91
N GLN A 51 -8.72 -6.12 7.08
CA GLN A 51 -8.84 -7.20 8.05
C GLN A 51 -8.90 -6.60 9.46
N LYS A 52 -9.79 -7.12 10.29
CA LYS A 52 -9.83 -6.73 11.71
C LYS A 52 -8.66 -7.35 12.46
N PRO A 53 -8.01 -6.62 13.38
CA PRO A 53 -7.05 -7.21 14.31
C PRO A 53 -7.76 -8.17 15.27
N THR A 54 -6.98 -9.06 15.91
CA THR A 54 -7.49 -9.94 16.96
C THR A 54 -7.61 -9.20 18.29
N GLY A 55 -6.80 -8.17 18.50
CA GLY A 55 -6.83 -7.27 19.66
C GLY A 55 -6.11 -5.97 19.33
N GLY A 56 -6.32 -4.94 20.14
CA GLY A 56 -5.81 -3.61 19.91
C GLY A 56 -6.56 -2.85 18.82
N ASP A 57 -6.10 -1.65 18.50
CA ASP A 57 -6.79 -0.73 17.60
C ASP A 57 -5.87 -0.15 16.53
N VAL A 58 -6.45 0.12 15.35
CA VAL A 58 -5.87 0.97 14.31
C VAL A 58 -6.68 2.26 14.23
N LEU A 59 -6.00 3.39 14.40
CA LEU A 59 -6.63 4.69 14.51
C LEU A 59 -6.03 5.68 13.49
N LEU A 60 -6.93 6.45 12.87
CA LEU A 60 -6.58 7.60 12.05
C LEU A 60 -6.97 8.88 12.80
N ASP A 61 -5.96 9.69 13.16
CA ASP A 61 -6.15 10.91 13.99
C ASP A 61 -6.90 10.64 15.31
N GLY A 62 -6.62 9.49 15.93
CA GLY A 62 -7.23 9.10 17.19
C GLY A 62 -8.61 8.46 17.07
N SER A 63 -9.18 8.37 15.86
CA SER A 63 -10.48 7.74 15.60
C SER A 63 -10.33 6.43 14.80
N PRO A 64 -11.24 5.46 14.95
CA PRO A 64 -11.24 4.25 14.14
C PRO A 64 -11.27 4.55 12.64
N LEU A 65 -10.73 3.64 11.83
CA LEU A 65 -10.78 3.77 10.37
C LEU A 65 -12.26 3.76 9.88
N PRO A 66 -12.58 4.55 8.83
CA PRO A 66 -13.91 4.56 8.25
C PRO A 66 -14.21 3.23 7.55
N LEU A 67 -15.32 2.55 7.93
CA LEU A 67 -15.69 1.23 7.40
C LEU A 67 -16.64 1.27 6.20
N HIS A 68 -17.43 2.34 6.04
CA HIS A 68 -18.52 2.42 5.05
C HIS A 68 -18.36 3.58 4.07
N GLN A 69 -17.18 4.15 4.00
CA GLN A 69 -16.84 5.24 3.10
C GLN A 69 -15.39 5.07 2.65
N TYR A 70 -14.91 5.98 1.79
CA TYR A 70 -13.52 5.97 1.36
C TYR A 70 -12.57 5.97 2.56
N CYS A 71 -11.69 4.97 2.62
CA CYS A 71 -10.65 4.90 3.65
C CYS A 71 -9.40 5.67 3.18
N PRO A 72 -8.95 6.71 3.90
CA PRO A 72 -7.74 7.46 3.53
C PRO A 72 -6.43 6.68 3.71
N VAL A 73 -6.49 5.45 4.21
CA VAL A 73 -5.36 4.51 4.29
C VAL A 73 -5.51 3.49 3.18
N GLN A 74 -4.63 3.57 2.18
CA GLN A 74 -4.68 2.67 1.02
C GLN A 74 -3.55 1.65 1.05
N LEU A 75 -3.82 0.43 0.60
CA LEU A 75 -2.85 -0.65 0.48
C LEU A 75 -2.58 -0.96 -0.99
N VAL A 76 -1.30 -0.96 -1.37
CA VAL A 76 -0.83 -1.61 -2.60
C VAL A 76 -0.21 -2.94 -2.19
N PRO A 77 -0.88 -4.07 -2.45
CA PRO A 77 -0.41 -5.38 -2.03
C PRO A 77 0.62 -5.95 -2.98
N GLN A 78 1.40 -6.90 -2.50
CA GLN A 78 2.36 -7.69 -3.30
C GLN A 78 1.70 -8.44 -4.45
N HIS A 79 0.45 -8.90 -4.26
CA HIS A 79 -0.35 -9.65 -5.22
C HIS A 79 -1.60 -8.83 -5.62
N PRO A 80 -1.45 -7.84 -6.53
CA PRO A 80 -2.55 -6.96 -6.91
C PRO A 80 -3.71 -7.72 -7.58
N GLU A 81 -3.44 -8.84 -8.28
CA GLU A 81 -4.44 -9.67 -8.93
C GLU A 81 -5.53 -10.18 -7.98
N LEU A 82 -5.22 -10.29 -6.69
CA LEU A 82 -6.18 -10.71 -5.65
C LEU A 82 -7.11 -9.59 -5.19
N THR A 83 -6.93 -8.36 -5.69
CA THR A 83 -7.66 -7.17 -5.24
C THR A 83 -8.48 -6.50 -6.34
N PHE A 84 -8.47 -7.06 -7.53
CA PHE A 84 -9.30 -6.62 -8.63
C PHE A 84 -10.44 -7.61 -8.88
N ASN A 85 -11.62 -7.07 -9.19
CA ASN A 85 -12.72 -7.92 -9.64
C ASN A 85 -12.40 -8.49 -11.03
N PRO A 86 -12.31 -9.82 -11.19
CA PRO A 86 -11.91 -10.44 -12.46
C PRO A 86 -12.92 -10.22 -13.60
N TRP A 87 -14.15 -9.83 -13.29
CA TRP A 87 -15.23 -9.63 -14.26
C TRP A 87 -15.35 -8.18 -14.76
N ARG A 88 -14.68 -7.24 -14.09
CA ARG A 88 -14.67 -5.82 -14.47
C ARG A 88 -13.34 -5.43 -15.12
N SER A 89 -13.33 -4.33 -15.88
CA SER A 89 -12.05 -3.79 -16.38
C SER A 89 -11.19 -3.25 -15.23
N ALA A 90 -9.88 -3.23 -15.41
CA ALA A 90 -8.98 -2.65 -14.42
C ALA A 90 -9.24 -1.14 -14.25
N GLY A 91 -9.66 -0.46 -15.31
CA GLY A 91 -10.05 0.94 -15.29
C GLY A 91 -11.31 1.21 -14.47
N ASP A 92 -12.27 0.27 -14.40
CA ASP A 92 -13.41 0.41 -13.51
C ASP A 92 -12.96 0.50 -12.05
N ALA A 93 -12.03 -0.36 -11.64
CA ALA A 93 -11.50 -0.36 -10.28
C ALA A 93 -10.74 0.94 -9.94
N VAL A 94 -10.12 1.60 -10.93
CA VAL A 94 -9.51 2.91 -10.75
C VAL A 94 -10.59 3.98 -10.65
N ARG A 95 -11.58 3.99 -11.54
CA ARG A 95 -12.69 4.96 -11.56
C ARG A 95 -13.57 4.88 -10.30
N ASP A 96 -13.71 3.71 -9.69
CA ASP A 96 -14.41 3.56 -8.40
C ASP A 96 -13.69 4.34 -7.28
N ALA A 97 -12.39 4.53 -7.37
CA ALA A 97 -11.60 5.32 -6.43
C ALA A 97 -11.56 6.80 -6.85
N TRP A 98 -11.03 7.08 -8.04
CA TRP A 98 -10.84 8.43 -8.56
C TRP A 98 -10.57 8.43 -10.06
N GLN A 99 -10.56 9.63 -10.67
CA GLN A 99 -10.19 9.79 -12.07
C GLN A 99 -8.77 10.37 -12.16
N PRO A 100 -7.76 9.55 -12.48
CA PRO A 100 -6.38 10.02 -12.60
C PRO A 100 -6.22 10.92 -13.81
N ASP A 101 -5.36 11.92 -13.67
CA ASP A 101 -4.95 12.77 -14.76
C ASP A 101 -3.93 12.05 -15.68
N PRO A 102 -3.80 12.47 -16.96
CA PRO A 102 -2.89 11.84 -17.91
C PRO A 102 -1.42 11.87 -17.47
N GLU A 103 -0.98 12.89 -16.74
CA GLU A 103 0.39 13.02 -16.25
C GLU A 103 0.69 11.96 -15.19
N THR A 104 -0.20 11.74 -14.24
CA THR A 104 -0.08 10.65 -13.25
C THR A 104 0.03 9.28 -13.94
N MET A 105 -0.80 9.02 -14.94
CA MET A 105 -0.75 7.77 -15.72
C MET A 105 0.61 7.63 -16.43
N ARG A 106 1.08 8.68 -17.09
CA ARG A 106 2.36 8.70 -17.78
C ARG A 106 3.53 8.44 -16.82
N ARG A 107 3.53 9.10 -15.67
CA ARG A 107 4.57 8.96 -14.63
C ARG A 107 4.62 7.55 -14.02
N LEU A 108 3.49 6.88 -13.94
CA LEU A 108 3.39 5.48 -13.52
C LEU A 108 3.55 4.48 -14.68
N HIS A 109 3.86 4.96 -15.89
CA HIS A 109 3.96 4.13 -17.09
C HIS A 109 2.71 3.27 -17.31
N VAL A 110 1.52 3.80 -17.02
CA VAL A 110 0.24 3.14 -17.26
C VAL A 110 -0.27 3.57 -18.62
N GLN A 111 -0.50 2.60 -19.51
CA GLN A 111 -1.05 2.87 -20.83
C GLN A 111 -2.59 2.90 -20.75
N PRO A 112 -3.26 3.85 -21.45
CA PRO A 112 -4.71 3.97 -21.45
C PRO A 112 -5.43 2.69 -21.85
N GLU A 113 -4.88 1.93 -22.79
CA GLU A 113 -5.46 0.67 -23.30
C GLU A 113 -5.53 -0.41 -22.22
N TRP A 114 -4.65 -0.38 -21.23
CA TRP A 114 -4.68 -1.36 -20.13
C TRP A 114 -5.92 -1.19 -19.27
N LEU A 115 -6.42 0.03 -19.16
CA LEU A 115 -7.60 0.33 -18.35
C LEU A 115 -8.90 -0.27 -18.95
N THR A 116 -8.88 -0.64 -20.23
CA THR A 116 -10.02 -1.30 -20.88
C THR A 116 -10.00 -2.82 -20.70
N ARG A 117 -8.85 -3.39 -20.30
CA ARG A 117 -8.64 -4.83 -20.16
C ARG A 117 -9.11 -5.33 -18.79
N ARG A 118 -9.47 -6.61 -18.72
CA ARG A 118 -9.71 -7.30 -17.45
C ARG A 118 -8.37 -7.66 -16.78
N PRO A 119 -8.34 -7.82 -15.45
CA PRO A 119 -7.10 -8.15 -14.71
C PRO A 119 -6.36 -9.36 -15.28
N MET A 120 -7.07 -10.39 -15.72
CA MET A 120 -6.49 -11.61 -16.31
C MET A 120 -5.81 -11.40 -17.68
N GLN A 121 -6.02 -10.26 -18.32
CA GLN A 121 -5.44 -9.89 -19.62
C GLN A 121 -4.22 -8.97 -19.47
N LEU A 122 -3.81 -8.70 -18.24
CA LEU A 122 -2.69 -7.84 -17.87
C LEU A 122 -1.57 -8.68 -17.28
N SER A 123 -0.32 -8.28 -17.56
CA SER A 123 0.83 -8.83 -16.85
C SER A 123 0.83 -8.39 -15.38
N GLY A 124 1.55 -9.12 -14.52
CA GLY A 124 1.68 -8.75 -13.12
C GLY A 124 2.21 -7.33 -12.93
N GLY A 125 3.21 -6.93 -13.72
CA GLY A 125 3.78 -5.58 -13.68
C GLY A 125 2.83 -4.48 -14.17
N GLU A 126 1.99 -4.74 -15.19
CA GLU A 126 0.94 -3.81 -15.63
C GLU A 126 -0.11 -3.62 -14.54
N LEU A 127 -0.55 -4.72 -13.93
CA LEU A 127 -1.56 -4.70 -12.88
C LEU A 127 -1.02 -4.05 -11.59
N ALA A 128 0.25 -4.26 -11.25
CA ALA A 128 0.90 -3.59 -10.12
C ALA A 128 0.90 -2.06 -10.29
N ARG A 129 1.23 -1.56 -11.48
CA ARG A 129 1.18 -0.11 -11.78
C ARG A 129 -0.23 0.46 -11.71
N ILE A 130 -1.24 -0.27 -12.16
CA ILE A 130 -2.64 0.13 -12.04
C ILE A 130 -3.09 0.11 -10.57
N ALA A 131 -2.60 -0.84 -9.77
CA ALA A 131 -2.87 -0.86 -8.32
C ALA A 131 -2.27 0.35 -7.60
N ILE A 132 -1.04 0.74 -7.97
CA ILE A 132 -0.41 1.97 -7.47
C ILE A 132 -1.23 3.19 -7.90
N LEU A 133 -1.60 3.29 -9.18
CA LEU A 133 -2.43 4.37 -9.71
C LEU A 133 -3.73 4.52 -8.91
N ARG A 134 -4.43 3.41 -8.64
CA ARG A 134 -5.66 3.38 -7.85
C ARG A 134 -5.45 3.90 -6.43
N ALA A 135 -4.34 3.52 -5.79
CA ALA A 135 -4.03 3.89 -4.41
C ALA A 135 -3.58 5.36 -4.24
N LEU A 136 -3.13 6.03 -5.32
CA LEU A 136 -2.71 7.43 -5.30
C LEU A 136 -3.87 8.43 -5.47
N ASP A 137 -5.11 8.02 -5.17
CA ASP A 137 -6.25 8.93 -5.05
C ASP A 137 -5.87 10.18 -4.23
N PRO A 138 -6.26 11.40 -4.65
CA PRO A 138 -5.95 12.63 -3.92
C PRO A 138 -6.40 12.64 -2.45
N ARG A 139 -7.41 11.84 -2.10
CA ARG A 139 -7.90 11.68 -0.71
C ARG A 139 -7.06 10.74 0.14
N THR A 140 -6.11 9.99 -0.47
CA THR A 140 -5.20 9.10 0.26
C THR A 140 -4.26 9.93 1.13
N ARG A 141 -4.21 9.59 2.40
CA ARG A 141 -3.36 10.24 3.41
C ARG A 141 -2.22 9.35 3.87
N PHE A 142 -2.44 8.04 3.81
CA PHE A 142 -1.43 7.03 4.16
C PHE A 142 -1.44 5.91 3.11
N LEU A 143 -0.24 5.54 2.67
CA LEU A 143 -0.02 4.46 1.72
C LEU A 143 0.74 3.32 2.39
N ILE A 144 0.16 2.13 2.36
CA ILE A 144 0.82 0.90 2.76
C ILE A 144 1.36 0.23 1.50
N ALA A 145 2.66 0.22 1.32
CA ALA A 145 3.34 -0.36 0.16
C ALA A 145 3.89 -1.74 0.55
N ASP A 146 3.15 -2.81 0.28
CA ASP A 146 3.56 -4.18 0.57
C ASP A 146 4.19 -4.80 -0.67
N GLU A 147 5.53 -4.77 -0.75
CA GLU A 147 6.31 -5.28 -1.90
C GLU A 147 5.81 -4.75 -3.26
N MET A 148 5.28 -3.52 -3.28
CA MET A 148 4.44 -2.98 -4.37
C MET A 148 5.13 -2.94 -5.74
N THR A 149 6.46 -3.04 -5.78
CA THR A 149 7.25 -2.99 -7.01
C THR A 149 8.01 -4.28 -7.30
N ALA A 150 7.76 -5.35 -6.54
CA ALA A 150 8.51 -6.62 -6.68
C ALA A 150 8.32 -7.30 -8.04
N GLN A 151 7.20 -7.01 -8.74
CA GLN A 151 6.90 -7.57 -10.07
C GLN A 151 7.39 -6.68 -11.24
N LEU A 152 8.10 -5.59 -10.94
CA LEU A 152 8.58 -4.63 -11.93
C LEU A 152 10.07 -4.86 -12.23
N ASP A 153 10.46 -4.59 -13.46
CA ASP A 153 11.88 -4.51 -13.81
C ASP A 153 12.56 -3.33 -13.08
N PRO A 154 13.89 -3.41 -12.86
CA PRO A 154 14.60 -2.42 -12.03
C PRO A 154 14.48 -0.98 -12.53
N SER A 155 14.40 -0.75 -13.86
CA SER A 155 14.31 0.59 -14.42
C SER A 155 12.96 1.25 -14.14
N ILE A 156 11.88 0.49 -14.33
CA ILE A 156 10.51 0.90 -14.02
C ILE A 156 10.32 1.04 -12.52
N GLN A 157 10.84 0.10 -11.72
CA GLN A 157 10.81 0.18 -10.26
C GLN A 157 11.38 1.52 -9.77
N LYS A 158 12.56 1.91 -10.25
CA LYS A 158 13.19 3.19 -9.90
C LYS A 158 12.31 4.37 -10.27
N ALA A 159 11.78 4.41 -11.49
CA ALA A 159 10.92 5.50 -11.96
C ALA A 159 9.65 5.63 -11.10
N ILE A 160 9.00 4.52 -10.77
CA ILE A 160 7.81 4.48 -9.91
C ILE A 160 8.13 5.03 -8.52
N TRP A 161 9.23 4.58 -7.89
CA TRP A 161 9.61 5.08 -6.57
C TRP A 161 9.92 6.57 -6.58
N VAL A 162 10.63 7.09 -7.59
CA VAL A 162 10.88 8.53 -7.73
C VAL A 162 9.55 9.29 -7.73
N TYR A 163 8.59 8.86 -8.54
CA TYR A 163 7.29 9.52 -8.62
C TYR A 163 6.48 9.40 -7.32
N VAL A 164 6.39 8.22 -6.73
CA VAL A 164 5.67 8.02 -5.46
C VAL A 164 6.28 8.89 -4.35
N LEU A 165 7.60 9.01 -4.27
CA LEU A 165 8.26 9.88 -3.29
C LEU A 165 7.99 11.36 -3.54
N GLU A 166 7.88 11.80 -4.80
CA GLU A 166 7.46 13.17 -5.13
C GLU A 166 6.02 13.43 -4.65
N VAL A 167 5.10 12.48 -4.88
CA VAL A 167 3.71 12.56 -4.38
C VAL A 167 3.69 12.60 -2.85
N CYS A 168 4.48 11.76 -2.18
CA CYS A 168 4.58 11.77 -0.72
C CYS A 168 5.01 13.14 -0.18
N ARG A 169 6.01 13.77 -0.82
CA ARG A 169 6.47 15.10 -0.41
C ARG A 169 5.44 16.19 -0.67
N SER A 170 4.85 16.20 -1.88
CA SER A 170 3.91 17.26 -2.29
C SER A 170 2.60 17.24 -1.53
N ARG A 171 2.12 16.04 -1.12
CA ARG A 171 0.84 15.86 -0.44
C ARG A 171 0.99 15.59 1.07
N SER A 172 2.22 15.58 1.61
CA SER A 172 2.50 15.10 2.96
C SER A 172 1.90 13.70 3.23
N LEU A 173 1.96 12.82 2.23
CA LEU A 173 1.46 11.47 2.30
C LEU A 173 2.36 10.65 3.24
N GLY A 174 1.81 10.11 4.34
CA GLY A 174 2.52 9.16 5.19
C GLY A 174 2.61 7.79 4.51
N MET A 175 3.70 7.05 4.72
CA MET A 175 3.87 5.75 4.06
C MET A 175 4.46 4.71 5.00
N LEU A 176 3.93 3.48 4.91
CA LEU A 176 4.57 2.27 5.42
C LEU A 176 5.09 1.48 4.23
N VAL A 177 6.39 1.21 4.22
CA VAL A 177 7.03 0.39 3.18
C VAL A 177 7.42 -0.96 3.78
N ILE A 178 6.84 -2.00 3.26
CA ILE A 178 7.16 -3.37 3.61
C ILE A 178 8.00 -3.96 2.48
N SER A 179 9.23 -4.36 2.78
CA SER A 179 10.10 -4.99 1.79
C SER A 179 11.13 -5.90 2.44
N HIS A 180 11.55 -6.92 1.69
CA HIS A 180 12.70 -7.75 2.05
C HIS A 180 14.03 -7.15 1.57
N GLN A 181 14.00 -6.09 0.77
CA GLN A 181 15.16 -5.40 0.23
C GLN A 181 15.58 -4.24 1.14
N SER A 182 16.56 -4.47 2.04
CA SER A 182 17.05 -3.42 2.95
C SER A 182 17.56 -2.20 2.21
N ALA A 183 18.31 -2.37 1.10
CA ALA A 183 18.81 -1.27 0.30
C ALA A 183 17.70 -0.36 -0.26
N LEU A 184 16.53 -0.92 -0.62
CA LEU A 184 15.37 -0.12 -1.03
C LEU A 184 14.83 0.68 0.17
N LEU A 185 14.66 0.02 1.32
CA LEU A 185 14.15 0.68 2.52
C LEU A 185 15.06 1.84 2.96
N ASP A 186 16.39 1.66 2.91
CA ASP A 186 17.36 2.70 3.24
C ASP A 186 17.27 3.92 2.33
N GLN A 187 16.87 3.73 1.06
CA GLN A 187 16.72 4.81 0.09
C GLN A 187 15.40 5.56 0.20
N VAL A 188 14.31 4.85 0.54
CA VAL A 188 12.95 5.43 0.46
C VAL A 188 12.38 5.81 1.82
N CYS A 189 12.83 5.21 2.91
CA CYS A 189 12.28 5.43 4.25
C CYS A 189 13.05 6.50 5.03
N THR A 190 12.36 7.17 5.93
CA THR A 190 12.94 8.14 6.88
C THR A 190 13.24 7.50 8.23
N ARG A 191 12.58 6.38 8.53
CA ARG A 191 12.74 5.61 9.77
C ARG A 191 12.45 4.14 9.50
N HIS A 192 13.12 3.27 10.22
CA HIS A 192 12.84 1.83 10.23
C HIS A 192 12.15 1.43 11.52
N LEU A 193 11.12 0.59 11.40
CA LEU A 193 10.49 -0.04 12.53
C LEU A 193 11.28 -1.32 12.85
N GLN A 194 11.90 -1.35 14.02
CA GLN A 194 12.46 -2.58 14.56
C GLN A 194 11.31 -3.40 15.14
N VAL A 195 11.13 -4.58 14.62
CA VAL A 195 10.08 -5.51 15.06
C VAL A 195 10.79 -6.74 15.57
N GLU A 196 10.73 -6.95 16.88
CA GLU A 196 11.24 -8.13 17.56
C GLU A 196 10.28 -9.31 17.43
#